data_6919625981b128dc31f90bbdf0ba5352
#
_entry.id   6919625981b128dc31f90bbdf0ba5352
#
_cell.length_a   1.000
_cell.length_b   1.000
_cell.length_c   1.000
_cell.angle_alpha   90.00
_cell.angle_beta   90.00
_cell.angle_gamma   90.00
#
_symmetry.space_group_name_H-M   'P 1'
#
loop_
_entity.id
_entity.type
_entity.pdbx_description
1 polymer ?
#
loop_
_entity_poly.entity_id
_entity_poly.type
_entity_poly.pdbx_seq_one_letter_code
_entity_poly.pdbx_strand_id
1 'polypeptide(L)'
;EAIVGMGQEYVGSNNINELLPLGQFGTRLQGGKDHASERYIFTMLNPITKYIYKESDLPVLNYLDDDGTPVQPDFYAPIIPMVLVNGGKGIGTGFSYEGLCYNPVQIIKYLQWKLNKSDSSSPKITPYYEGFKGTITKICDIKDAMDVSKIYKKYLIKGVYKIIGVDKIHITELPIGVWTDDYKKFLESIIEDSSKKSKKKPILKNYTDMSTD
;
A
#
# COMPACT_ATOMS: atom_id res chain seq x y z
N GLU A 1 14.85 5.90 6.49
CA GLU A 1 13.69 4.99 6.23
C GLU A 1 12.43 5.73 5.76
N ALA A 2 11.95 6.81 6.44
CA ALA A 2 10.72 7.53 6.04
C ALA A 2 10.82 8.06 4.60
N ILE A 3 11.91 8.73 4.24
CA ILE A 3 12.16 9.24 2.88
C ILE A 3 12.15 8.11 1.85
N VAL A 4 12.77 6.96 2.16
CA VAL A 4 12.75 5.80 1.27
C VAL A 4 11.32 5.31 1.06
N GLY A 5 10.54 5.18 2.14
CA GLY A 5 9.13 4.78 2.04
C GLY A 5 8.29 5.71 1.16
N MET A 6 8.53 7.02 1.18
CA MET A 6 7.82 8.00 0.34
C MET A 6 8.20 7.92 -1.15
N GLY A 7 9.34 7.32 -1.47
CA GLY A 7 9.81 7.13 -2.85
C GLY A 7 9.52 5.76 -3.45
N GLN A 8 9.06 4.78 -2.66
CA GLN A 8 8.78 3.43 -3.15
C GLN A 8 7.60 3.41 -4.12
N GLU A 9 7.74 2.68 -5.24
CA GLU A 9 6.77 2.68 -6.34
C GLU A 9 6.34 1.26 -6.80
N TYR A 10 6.76 0.20 -6.12
CA TYR A 10 6.33 -1.17 -6.46
C TYR A 10 4.87 -1.41 -6.05
N VAL A 11 4.23 -2.40 -6.68
CA VAL A 11 2.82 -2.76 -6.38
C VAL A 11 2.64 -3.14 -4.91
N GLY A 12 1.77 -2.43 -4.22
CA GLY A 12 1.55 -2.58 -2.77
C GLY A 12 2.27 -1.56 -1.90
N SER A 13 3.07 -0.67 -2.51
CA SER A 13 3.64 0.53 -1.89
C SER A 13 2.74 1.76 -2.10
N ASN A 14 3.31 2.90 -2.49
CA ASN A 14 2.53 4.11 -2.73
C ASN A 14 1.72 4.05 -4.02
N ASN A 15 0.49 4.58 -4.02
CA ASN A 15 -0.25 4.87 -5.24
C ASN A 15 0.29 6.13 -5.94
N ILE A 16 0.79 7.08 -5.16
CA ILE A 16 1.49 8.27 -5.64
C ILE A 16 2.72 8.45 -4.77
N ASN A 17 3.89 8.26 -5.33
CA ASN A 17 5.14 8.55 -4.64
C ASN A 17 5.45 10.05 -4.70
N GLU A 18 5.59 10.68 -3.55
CA GLU A 18 5.89 12.11 -3.43
C GLU A 18 7.35 12.43 -3.75
N LEU A 19 8.21 11.44 -3.62
CA LEU A 19 9.64 11.49 -3.90
C LEU A 19 9.99 10.51 -5.02
N LEU A 20 10.94 10.88 -5.88
CA LEU A 20 11.42 9.99 -6.95
C LEU A 20 12.45 8.99 -6.40
N PRO A 21 12.34 7.71 -6.75
CA PRO A 21 13.31 6.68 -6.38
C PRO A 21 14.51 6.74 -7.34
N LEU A 22 15.57 7.41 -6.94
CA LEU A 22 16.83 7.49 -7.70
C LEU A 22 17.85 6.52 -7.11
N GLY A 23 17.77 5.27 -7.53
CA GLY A 23 18.54 4.14 -7.03
C GLY A 23 17.65 3.01 -6.55
N GLN A 24 18.19 2.10 -5.73
CA GLN A 24 17.45 0.95 -5.23
C GLN A 24 16.62 1.32 -4.00
N PHE A 25 15.36 1.63 -4.20
CA PHE A 25 14.40 1.98 -3.14
C PHE A 25 13.61 0.78 -2.61
N GLY A 26 13.95 -0.42 -3.05
CA GLY A 26 13.28 -1.65 -2.67
C GLY A 26 12.28 -2.10 -3.71
N THR A 27 11.95 -3.39 -3.65
CA THR A 27 11.09 -4.06 -4.61
C THR A 27 9.95 -4.81 -3.92
N ARG A 28 9.03 -5.30 -4.73
CA ARG A 28 7.96 -6.17 -4.27
C ARG A 28 8.46 -7.52 -3.76
N LEU A 29 9.67 -7.93 -4.13
CA LEU A 29 10.25 -9.20 -3.70
C LEU A 29 10.28 -9.30 -2.18
N GLN A 30 10.70 -8.22 -1.50
CA GLN A 30 10.82 -8.16 -0.04
C GLN A 30 9.94 -7.10 0.62
N GLY A 31 9.00 -6.52 -0.12
CA GLY A 31 8.15 -5.46 0.41
C GLY A 31 8.93 -4.20 0.78
N GLY A 32 9.91 -3.87 -0.05
CA GLY A 32 10.74 -2.68 0.09
C GLY A 32 11.88 -2.78 1.10
N LYS A 33 12.06 -3.91 1.77
CA LYS A 33 13.15 -4.13 2.73
C LYS A 33 14.52 -4.31 2.08
N ASP A 34 14.53 -4.60 0.78
CA ASP A 34 15.68 -4.78 -0.07
C ASP A 34 16.22 -3.45 -0.65
N HIS A 35 15.79 -2.30 -0.10
CA HIS A 35 16.36 -1.02 -0.47
C HIS A 35 17.84 -0.95 -0.08
N ALA A 36 18.62 -0.23 -0.87
CA ALA A 36 20.02 0.07 -0.53
C ALA A 36 20.11 0.96 0.71
N SER A 37 21.28 1.00 1.32
CA SER A 37 21.53 1.96 2.42
C SER A 37 21.30 3.39 1.92
N GLU A 38 20.61 4.21 2.71
CA GLU A 38 20.13 5.56 2.36
C GLU A 38 21.28 6.48 1.86
N ARG A 39 22.51 6.25 2.30
CA ARG A 39 23.70 7.01 1.88
C ARG A 39 24.14 6.72 0.45
N TYR A 40 23.61 5.70 -0.20
CA TYR A 40 23.98 5.31 -1.58
C TYR A 40 22.89 5.58 -2.60
N ILE A 41 21.75 6.11 -2.17
CA ILE A 41 20.62 6.43 -3.03
C ILE A 41 20.30 7.92 -2.94
N PHE A 42 19.64 8.42 -3.98
CA PHE A 42 19.30 9.83 -4.10
C PHE A 42 17.79 9.95 -4.28
N THR A 43 17.26 11.12 -4.03
CA THR A 43 15.87 11.43 -4.27
C THR A 43 15.71 12.90 -4.64
N MET A 44 14.57 13.21 -5.22
CA MET A 44 14.10 14.58 -5.44
C MET A 44 12.59 14.59 -5.39
N LEU A 45 11.99 15.75 -5.27
CA LEU A 45 10.54 15.89 -5.31
C LEU A 45 10.00 15.37 -6.64
N ASN A 46 8.98 14.52 -6.56
CA ASN A 46 8.22 14.14 -7.74
C ASN A 46 7.49 15.40 -8.28
N PRO A 47 7.48 15.65 -9.60
CA PRO A 47 6.76 16.79 -10.18
C PRO A 47 5.30 16.91 -9.74
N ILE A 48 4.61 15.80 -9.48
CA ILE A 48 3.23 15.79 -9.01
C ILE A 48 3.08 16.41 -7.62
N THR A 49 4.12 16.36 -6.79
CA THR A 49 4.09 16.89 -5.42
C THR A 49 3.78 18.38 -5.38
N LYS A 50 4.25 19.15 -6.37
CA LYS A 50 3.93 20.58 -6.51
C LYS A 50 2.45 20.84 -6.80
N TYR A 51 1.74 19.89 -7.38
CA TYR A 51 0.29 19.99 -7.61
C TYR A 51 -0.52 19.57 -6.39
N ILE A 52 0.02 18.66 -5.58
CA ILE A 52 -0.63 18.20 -4.34
C ILE A 52 -0.47 19.24 -3.24
N TYR A 53 0.71 19.82 -3.09
CA TYR A 53 1.02 20.85 -2.11
C TYR A 53 1.25 22.17 -2.84
N LYS A 54 0.24 23.03 -2.78
CA LYS A 54 0.25 24.31 -3.51
C LYS A 54 1.24 25.29 -2.90
N GLU A 55 2.12 25.85 -3.70
CA GLU A 55 3.05 26.88 -3.28
C GLU A 55 2.33 28.15 -2.80
N SER A 56 1.16 28.44 -3.39
CA SER A 56 0.30 29.55 -2.95
C SER A 56 -0.22 29.46 -1.52
N ASP A 57 -0.19 28.28 -0.93
CA ASP A 57 -0.66 28.03 0.45
C ASP A 57 0.43 28.32 1.50
N LEU A 58 1.71 28.34 1.08
CA LEU A 58 2.84 28.55 1.99
C LEU A 58 2.71 29.80 2.88
N PRO A 59 2.25 30.97 2.37
CA PRO A 59 2.15 32.18 3.20
C PRO A 59 1.09 32.11 4.31
N VAL A 60 0.16 31.14 4.26
CA VAL A 60 -0.94 31.01 5.24
C VAL A 60 -0.72 29.85 6.22
N LEU A 61 0.38 29.10 6.08
CA LEU A 61 0.72 28.02 7.01
C LEU A 61 1.32 28.59 8.30
N ASN A 62 1.15 27.83 9.39
CA ASN A 62 1.79 28.14 10.67
C ASN A 62 3.20 27.54 10.67
N TYR A 63 4.20 28.38 10.89
CA TYR A 63 5.59 27.96 10.90
C TYR A 63 6.09 27.76 12.33
N LEU A 64 6.90 26.71 12.52
CA LEU A 64 7.66 26.52 13.74
C LEU A 64 8.74 27.59 13.85
N ASP A 65 9.00 28.06 15.05
CA ASP A 65 10.03 29.03 15.34
C ASP A 65 11.19 28.32 16.05
N ASP A 66 12.41 28.53 15.57
CA ASP A 66 13.65 28.09 16.20
C ASP A 66 14.51 29.29 16.48
N ASP A 67 14.52 29.75 17.74
CA ASP A 67 15.25 30.93 18.24
C ASP A 67 14.97 32.20 17.40
N GLY A 68 13.69 32.46 17.06
CA GLY A 68 13.27 33.63 16.30
C GLY A 68 13.38 33.47 14.78
N THR A 69 13.71 32.26 14.30
CA THR A 69 13.80 31.96 12.87
C THR A 69 12.70 30.97 12.48
N PRO A 70 11.80 31.33 11.55
CA PRO A 70 10.84 30.37 11.01
C PRO A 70 11.56 29.26 10.26
N VAL A 71 11.30 28.00 10.60
CA VAL A 71 11.97 26.85 9.98
C VAL A 71 11.04 26.13 9.01
N GLN A 72 10.08 25.41 9.48
CA GLN A 72 9.17 24.60 8.65
C GLN A 72 7.73 24.77 9.16
N PRO A 73 6.71 24.55 8.33
CA PRO A 73 5.33 24.57 8.81
C PRO A 73 5.06 23.40 9.77
N ASP A 74 4.13 23.60 10.70
CA ASP A 74 3.61 22.54 11.57
C ASP A 74 3.16 21.32 10.77
N PHE A 75 2.49 21.58 9.64
CA PHE A 75 2.07 20.56 8.67
C PHE A 75 1.85 21.20 7.31
N TYR A 76 1.94 20.38 6.27
CA TYR A 76 1.54 20.75 4.92
C TYR A 76 0.10 20.28 4.66
N ALA A 77 -0.69 21.09 3.96
CA ALA A 77 -2.06 20.78 3.59
C ALA A 77 -2.14 20.33 2.12
N PRO A 78 -2.21 19.01 1.85
CA PRO A 78 -2.38 18.50 0.50
C PRO A 78 -3.81 18.76 0.00
N ILE A 79 -3.97 19.00 -1.32
CA ILE A 79 -5.30 19.20 -1.94
C ILE A 79 -6.21 17.99 -1.88
N ILE A 80 -5.62 16.79 -1.68
CA ILE A 80 -6.31 15.52 -1.47
C ILE A 80 -5.70 14.82 -0.25
N PRO A 81 -6.47 14.05 0.52
CA PRO A 81 -5.96 13.39 1.72
C PRO A 81 -4.99 12.24 1.35
N MET A 82 -3.70 12.50 1.36
CA MET A 82 -2.65 11.54 1.00
C MET A 82 -2.67 10.29 1.87
N VAL A 83 -3.12 10.38 3.12
CA VAL A 83 -3.35 9.23 3.99
C VAL A 83 -4.39 8.24 3.44
N LEU A 84 -5.31 8.68 2.59
CA LEU A 84 -6.24 7.79 1.87
C LEU A 84 -5.66 7.32 0.54
N VAL A 85 -4.82 8.12 -0.11
CA VAL A 85 -4.18 7.74 -1.37
C VAL A 85 -3.17 6.63 -1.17
N ASN A 86 -2.23 6.83 -0.25
CA ASN A 86 -1.10 5.93 0.00
C ASN A 86 -1.30 5.00 1.20
N GLY A 87 -2.43 5.17 1.92
CA GLY A 87 -2.62 4.45 3.17
C GLY A 87 -1.65 4.92 4.25
N GLY A 88 -1.45 4.07 5.22
CA GLY A 88 -0.48 4.33 6.28
C GLY A 88 -0.55 3.26 7.36
N LYS A 89 0.55 3.09 8.06
CA LYS A 89 0.62 2.20 9.20
C LYS A 89 1.28 2.94 10.36
N GLY A 90 0.62 2.94 11.49
CA GLY A 90 1.13 3.57 12.70
C GLY A 90 0.80 2.74 13.93
N ILE A 91 1.77 2.62 14.84
CA ILE A 91 1.63 1.92 16.11
C ILE A 91 1.77 2.96 17.21
N GLY A 92 0.75 3.07 18.05
CA GLY A 92 0.77 3.88 19.27
C GLY A 92 0.59 3.02 20.51
N THR A 93 0.72 3.60 21.68
CA THR A 93 0.49 2.89 22.95
C THR A 93 -0.99 2.49 23.06
N GLY A 94 -1.28 1.19 22.97
CA GLY A 94 -2.65 0.65 23.02
C GLY A 94 -3.48 0.82 21.75
N PHE A 95 -2.93 1.41 20.69
CA PHE A 95 -3.62 1.63 19.41
C PHE A 95 -2.74 1.28 18.23
N SER A 96 -3.36 0.82 17.15
CA SER A 96 -2.71 0.65 15.86
C SER A 96 -3.60 1.16 14.75
N TYR A 97 -3.00 1.78 13.75
CA TYR A 97 -3.67 2.19 12.52
C TYR A 97 -3.04 1.45 11.34
N GLU A 98 -3.87 0.87 10.50
CA GLU A 98 -3.47 0.27 9.24
C GLU A 98 -4.51 0.67 8.18
N GLY A 99 -4.18 1.71 7.42
CA GLY A 99 -5.03 2.28 6.38
C GLY A 99 -4.77 1.62 5.04
N LEU A 100 -5.85 1.29 4.32
CA LEU A 100 -5.78 0.83 2.93
C LEU A 100 -5.52 2.01 2.00
N CYS A 101 -4.94 1.71 0.83
CA CYS A 101 -4.79 2.68 -0.25
C CYS A 101 -6.08 2.76 -1.08
N TYR A 102 -6.38 3.95 -1.61
CA TYR A 102 -7.57 4.21 -2.41
C TYR A 102 -7.22 4.96 -3.69
N ASN A 103 -8.07 4.83 -4.70
CA ASN A 103 -7.86 5.49 -5.98
C ASN A 103 -8.00 7.01 -5.86
N PRO A 104 -6.95 7.80 -6.18
CA PRO A 104 -6.98 9.26 -6.05
C PRO A 104 -8.09 9.90 -6.89
N VAL A 105 -8.42 9.36 -8.06
CA VAL A 105 -9.51 9.89 -8.90
C VAL A 105 -10.87 9.71 -8.23
N GLN A 106 -11.10 8.59 -7.53
CA GLN A 106 -12.34 8.39 -6.77
C GLN A 106 -12.43 9.34 -5.57
N ILE A 107 -11.30 9.61 -4.91
CA ILE A 107 -11.22 10.58 -3.81
C ILE A 107 -11.56 11.98 -4.32
N ILE A 108 -10.98 12.41 -5.46
CA ILE A 108 -11.26 13.70 -6.08
C ILE A 108 -12.77 13.83 -6.40
N LYS A 109 -13.36 12.82 -7.03
CA LYS A 109 -14.80 12.82 -7.35
C LYS A 109 -15.66 12.92 -6.09
N TYR A 110 -15.28 12.23 -5.02
CA TYR A 110 -15.98 12.32 -3.74
C TYR A 110 -15.89 13.73 -3.13
N LEU A 111 -14.70 14.34 -3.15
CA LEU A 111 -14.49 15.70 -2.64
C LEU A 111 -15.29 16.73 -3.46
N GLN A 112 -15.26 16.62 -4.78
CA GLN A 112 -16.06 17.48 -5.67
C GLN A 112 -17.55 17.33 -5.40
N TRP A 113 -18.04 16.10 -5.25
CA TRP A 113 -19.44 15.85 -4.87
C TRP A 113 -19.80 16.52 -3.54
N LYS A 114 -18.95 16.40 -2.55
CA LYS A 114 -19.16 16.97 -1.21
C LYS A 114 -19.12 18.51 -1.22
N LEU A 115 -18.19 19.11 -1.96
CA LEU A 115 -18.07 20.56 -2.11
C LEU A 115 -19.26 21.18 -2.85
N ASN A 116 -19.74 20.51 -3.88
CA ASN A 116 -20.87 20.96 -4.67
C ASN A 116 -22.23 20.74 -3.98
N LYS A 117 -22.24 20.18 -2.77
CA LYS A 117 -23.47 19.84 -2.02
C LYS A 117 -24.51 19.14 -2.90
N SER A 118 -24.03 18.22 -3.74
CA SER A 118 -24.88 17.50 -4.70
C SER A 118 -25.89 16.61 -3.98
N ASP A 119 -27.15 16.65 -4.37
CA ASP A 119 -28.22 15.75 -3.88
C ASP A 119 -28.12 14.34 -4.45
N SER A 120 -27.19 14.10 -5.37
CA SER A 120 -26.92 12.78 -5.92
C SER A 120 -26.29 11.84 -4.89
N SER A 121 -26.41 10.54 -5.12
CA SER A 121 -25.78 9.56 -4.25
C SER A 121 -24.25 9.73 -4.19
N SER A 122 -23.68 9.58 -2.99
CA SER A 122 -22.25 9.69 -2.75
C SER A 122 -21.44 8.74 -3.65
N PRO A 123 -20.39 9.20 -4.33
CA PRO A 123 -19.48 8.33 -5.06
C PRO A 123 -18.85 7.29 -4.14
N LYS A 124 -18.77 6.05 -4.61
CA LYS A 124 -18.14 4.98 -3.85
C LYS A 124 -16.62 5.08 -3.95
N ILE A 125 -15.95 4.98 -2.81
CA ILE A 125 -14.50 4.85 -2.70
C ILE A 125 -14.19 3.39 -2.35
N THR A 126 -13.37 2.74 -3.16
CA THR A 126 -12.97 1.34 -2.99
C THR A 126 -11.45 1.25 -2.84
N PRO A 127 -10.93 0.30 -2.04
CA PRO A 127 -9.50 0.08 -1.95
C PRO A 127 -8.88 -0.16 -3.33
N TYR A 128 -7.72 0.43 -3.54
CA TYR A 128 -7.02 0.40 -4.82
C TYR A 128 -5.51 0.45 -4.58
N TYR A 129 -4.79 -0.31 -5.37
CA TYR A 129 -3.32 -0.31 -5.39
C TYR A 129 -2.88 -0.21 -6.85
N GLU A 130 -2.04 0.76 -7.14
CA GLU A 130 -1.53 1.02 -8.49
C GLU A 130 -0.81 -0.21 -9.05
N GLY A 131 -1.13 -0.59 -10.29
CA GLY A 131 -0.54 -1.74 -10.97
C GLY A 131 -1.04 -3.11 -10.50
N PHE A 132 -1.86 -3.20 -9.44
CA PHE A 132 -2.39 -4.49 -8.96
C PHE A 132 -3.42 -5.07 -9.92
N LYS A 133 -3.19 -6.32 -10.37
CA LYS A 133 -4.02 -7.03 -11.35
C LYS A 133 -5.02 -8.01 -10.72
N GLY A 134 -4.94 -8.20 -9.40
CA GLY A 134 -5.86 -9.07 -8.67
C GLY A 134 -7.20 -8.42 -8.37
N THR A 135 -7.96 -9.00 -7.45
CA THR A 135 -9.29 -8.52 -7.06
C THR A 135 -9.35 -8.14 -5.59
N ILE A 136 -10.06 -7.06 -5.29
CA ILE A 136 -10.34 -6.60 -3.93
C ILE A 136 -11.85 -6.59 -3.75
N THR A 137 -12.35 -7.47 -2.89
CA THR A 137 -13.80 -7.64 -2.68
C THR A 137 -14.15 -7.40 -1.22
N LYS A 138 -15.14 -6.55 -0.97
CA LYS A 138 -15.69 -6.37 0.37
C LYS A 138 -16.42 -7.65 0.79
N ILE A 139 -16.04 -8.21 1.96
CA ILE A 139 -16.64 -9.44 2.47
C ILE A 139 -17.82 -9.10 3.38
N CYS A 140 -17.58 -8.28 4.39
CA CYS A 140 -18.58 -7.92 5.40
C CYS A 140 -18.20 -6.63 6.11
N ASP A 141 -19.18 -6.07 6.81
CA ASP A 141 -18.96 -5.06 7.83
C ASP A 141 -18.93 -5.78 9.19
N ILE A 142 -17.84 -5.62 9.94
CA ILE A 142 -17.67 -6.19 11.28
C ILE A 142 -18.07 -5.10 12.28
N LYS A 143 -19.02 -5.42 13.15
CA LYS A 143 -19.34 -4.55 14.28
C LYS A 143 -18.32 -4.76 15.39
N ASP A 144 -17.86 -3.68 16.01
CA ASP A 144 -17.03 -3.77 17.19
C ASP A 144 -17.79 -4.44 18.33
N ALA A 145 -17.15 -5.38 19.02
CA ALA A 145 -17.77 -6.11 20.14
C ALA A 145 -17.99 -5.19 21.37
N MET A 146 -17.19 -4.14 21.52
CA MET A 146 -17.27 -3.19 22.63
C MET A 146 -18.03 -1.90 22.29
N ASP A 147 -18.13 -1.54 21.01
CA ASP A 147 -18.82 -0.34 20.57
C ASP A 147 -19.59 -0.61 19.27
N VAL A 148 -20.88 -0.88 19.42
CA VAL A 148 -21.78 -1.25 18.30
C VAL A 148 -21.93 -0.14 17.27
N SER A 149 -21.52 1.11 17.59
CA SER A 149 -21.51 2.22 16.64
C SER A 149 -20.34 2.14 15.66
N LYS A 150 -19.28 1.39 15.98
CA LYS A 150 -18.11 1.20 15.12
C LYS A 150 -18.28 0.02 14.19
N ILE A 151 -18.24 0.30 12.91
CA ILE A 151 -18.33 -0.70 11.85
C ILE A 151 -17.00 -0.73 11.09
N TYR A 152 -16.33 -1.87 11.13
CA TYR A 152 -15.11 -2.12 10.35
C TYR A 152 -15.46 -2.83 9.04
N LYS A 153 -14.85 -2.36 7.95
CA LYS A 153 -15.01 -3.00 6.64
C LYS A 153 -13.90 -4.04 6.46
N LYS A 154 -14.27 -5.27 6.12
CA LYS A 154 -13.33 -6.33 5.81
C LYS A 154 -13.30 -6.59 4.31
N TYR A 155 -12.10 -6.65 3.76
CA TYR A 155 -11.87 -6.92 2.34
C TYR A 155 -11.09 -8.22 2.16
N LEU A 156 -11.40 -8.93 1.08
CA LEU A 156 -10.63 -10.07 0.60
C LEU A 156 -9.82 -9.64 -0.61
N ILE A 157 -8.51 -9.76 -0.51
CA ILE A 157 -7.58 -9.46 -1.60
C ILE A 157 -7.10 -10.78 -2.17
N LYS A 158 -7.32 -10.99 -3.46
CA LYS A 158 -6.89 -12.19 -4.18
C LYS A 158 -5.94 -11.81 -5.29
N GLY A 159 -4.84 -12.55 -5.40
CA GLY A 159 -3.96 -12.50 -6.57
C GLY A 159 -4.58 -13.15 -7.80
N VAL A 160 -3.77 -13.39 -8.81
CA VAL A 160 -4.18 -14.02 -10.06
C VAL A 160 -3.42 -15.32 -10.27
N TYR A 161 -4.13 -16.38 -10.58
CA TYR A 161 -3.54 -17.65 -10.96
C TYR A 161 -4.30 -18.30 -12.12
N LYS A 162 -3.63 -19.17 -12.85
CA LYS A 162 -4.22 -19.98 -13.91
C LYS A 162 -3.86 -21.46 -13.69
N ILE A 163 -4.84 -22.32 -13.87
CA ILE A 163 -4.61 -23.77 -13.90
C ILE A 163 -4.17 -24.10 -15.34
N ILE A 164 -2.94 -24.61 -15.53
CA ILE A 164 -2.36 -24.89 -16.85
C ILE A 164 -2.56 -26.36 -17.24
N GLY A 165 -2.81 -27.23 -16.27
CA GLY A 165 -2.97 -28.67 -16.48
C GLY A 165 -3.58 -29.33 -15.25
N VAL A 166 -3.53 -30.66 -15.20
CA VAL A 166 -4.10 -31.41 -14.08
C VAL A 166 -3.35 -31.17 -12.75
N ASP A 167 -2.06 -30.85 -12.84
CA ASP A 167 -1.13 -30.79 -11.71
C ASP A 167 -0.27 -29.53 -11.69
N LYS A 168 -0.59 -28.52 -12.52
CA LYS A 168 0.20 -27.29 -12.63
C LYS A 168 -0.65 -26.04 -12.47
N ILE A 169 -0.17 -25.12 -11.64
CA ILE A 169 -0.76 -23.82 -11.44
C ILE A 169 0.30 -22.75 -11.74
N HIS A 170 -0.06 -21.76 -12.54
CA HIS A 170 0.75 -20.60 -12.82
C HIS A 170 0.17 -19.40 -12.07
N ILE A 171 0.93 -18.87 -11.10
CA ILE A 171 0.57 -17.68 -10.32
C ILE A 171 1.24 -16.50 -11.00
N THR A 172 0.47 -15.51 -11.40
CA THR A 172 0.94 -14.31 -12.10
C THR A 172 0.86 -13.06 -11.24
N GLU A 173 0.13 -13.12 -10.12
CA GLU A 173 -0.03 -11.99 -9.21
C GLU A 173 -0.24 -12.52 -7.79
N LEU A 174 0.55 -12.06 -6.83
CA LEU A 174 0.33 -12.32 -5.41
C LEU A 174 -0.65 -11.30 -4.81
N PRO A 175 -1.39 -11.63 -3.75
CA PRO A 175 -2.18 -10.65 -3.02
C PRO A 175 -1.31 -9.52 -2.46
N ILE A 176 -1.88 -8.32 -2.34
CA ILE A 176 -1.20 -7.19 -1.68
C ILE A 176 -0.81 -7.56 -0.24
N GLY A 177 0.40 -7.20 0.14
CA GLY A 177 0.98 -7.52 1.46
C GLY A 177 1.61 -8.91 1.55
N VAL A 178 1.50 -9.73 0.51
CA VAL A 178 2.23 -11.00 0.38
C VAL A 178 3.41 -10.78 -0.55
N TRP A 179 4.60 -10.81 0.02
CA TRP A 179 5.83 -10.58 -0.72
C TRP A 179 6.37 -11.86 -1.33
N THR A 180 7.05 -11.75 -2.46
CA THR A 180 7.51 -12.92 -3.24
C THR A 180 8.40 -13.85 -2.41
N ASP A 181 9.35 -13.32 -1.67
CA ASP A 181 10.27 -14.12 -0.85
C ASP A 181 9.57 -14.82 0.32
N ASP A 182 8.59 -14.15 0.94
CA ASP A 182 7.80 -14.77 2.01
C ASP A 182 6.90 -15.89 1.46
N TYR A 183 6.36 -15.69 0.26
CA TYR A 183 5.57 -16.71 -0.42
C TYR A 183 6.43 -17.92 -0.83
N LYS A 184 7.67 -17.70 -1.30
CA LYS A 184 8.62 -18.79 -1.56
C LYS A 184 8.89 -19.62 -0.31
N LYS A 185 9.22 -18.97 0.82
CA LYS A 185 9.40 -19.65 2.11
C LYS A 185 8.19 -20.48 2.52
N PHE A 186 6.99 -19.95 2.28
CA PHE A 186 5.75 -20.69 2.52
C PHE A 186 5.64 -21.93 1.63
N LEU A 187 5.95 -21.85 0.33
CA LEU A 187 5.95 -23.01 -0.57
C LEU A 187 7.00 -24.06 -0.15
N GLU A 188 8.18 -23.62 0.24
CA GLU A 188 9.25 -24.50 0.76
C GLU A 188 8.78 -25.24 2.01
N SER A 189 8.13 -24.55 2.93
CA SER A 189 7.59 -25.19 4.15
C SER A 189 6.57 -26.29 3.84
N ILE A 190 5.73 -26.11 2.81
CA ILE A 190 4.76 -27.13 2.36
C ILE A 190 5.48 -28.35 1.79
N ILE A 191 6.55 -28.16 1.03
CA ILE A 191 7.35 -29.24 0.45
C ILE A 191 8.04 -30.03 1.57
N GLU A 192 8.67 -29.34 2.52
CA GLU A 192 9.35 -29.98 3.65
C GLU A 192 8.40 -30.76 4.57
N ASP A 193 7.25 -30.17 4.90
CA ASP A 193 6.24 -30.86 5.72
C ASP A 193 5.71 -32.13 5.04
N SER A 194 5.61 -32.12 3.72
CA SER A 194 5.20 -33.27 2.94
C SER A 194 6.25 -34.38 2.98
N SER A 195 7.54 -34.02 3.02
CA SER A 195 8.64 -35.01 3.09
C SER A 195 8.78 -35.64 4.46
N LYS A 196 8.46 -34.94 5.55
CA LYS A 196 8.56 -35.46 6.93
C LYS A 196 7.39 -36.36 7.33
N LYS A 197 6.21 -36.20 6.70
CA LYS A 197 5.01 -37.04 6.98
C LYS A 197 4.85 -38.12 5.92
N SER A 198 5.61 -39.19 6.07
CA SER A 198 5.83 -40.30 5.10
C SER A 198 4.59 -41.12 4.65
N LYS A 199 3.35 -40.72 4.93
CA LYS A 199 2.13 -41.48 4.57
C LYS A 199 1.09 -40.68 3.75
N LYS A 200 1.29 -39.39 3.49
CA LYS A 200 0.35 -38.61 2.66
C LYS A 200 1.06 -38.18 1.39
N LYS A 201 0.31 -38.22 0.26
CA LYS A 201 0.81 -37.62 -1.00
C LYS A 201 1.16 -36.16 -0.77
N PRO A 202 2.30 -35.67 -1.28
CA PRO A 202 2.67 -34.26 -1.17
C PRO A 202 1.64 -33.38 -1.86
N ILE A 203 1.23 -32.30 -1.18
CA ILE A 203 0.32 -31.31 -1.75
C ILE A 203 1.03 -30.54 -2.86
N LEU A 204 2.32 -30.22 -2.65
CA LEU A 204 3.19 -29.54 -3.60
C LEU A 204 4.45 -30.37 -3.80
N LYS A 205 4.79 -30.69 -5.04
CA LYS A 205 5.97 -31.46 -5.40
C LYS A 205 7.21 -30.57 -5.56
N ASN A 206 7.08 -29.51 -6.33
CA ASN A 206 8.12 -28.51 -6.57
C ASN A 206 7.48 -27.22 -7.06
N TYR A 207 8.25 -26.15 -7.11
CA TYR A 207 7.88 -24.91 -7.77
C TYR A 207 9.06 -24.34 -8.57
N THR A 208 8.77 -23.52 -9.55
CA THR A 208 9.78 -22.77 -10.31
C THR A 208 9.46 -21.28 -10.15
N ASP A 209 10.44 -20.53 -9.71
CA ASP A 209 10.34 -19.08 -9.61
C ASP A 209 10.74 -18.45 -10.94
N MET A 210 9.82 -17.66 -11.50
CA MET A 210 10.02 -16.88 -12.73
C MET A 210 9.64 -15.40 -12.48
N SER A 211 9.69 -14.98 -11.21
CA SER A 211 9.34 -13.62 -10.82
C SER A 211 10.34 -12.62 -11.42
N THR A 212 9.81 -11.49 -11.86
CA THR A 212 10.56 -10.29 -12.22
C THR A 212 10.23 -9.20 -11.21
N ASP A 213 11.10 -8.20 -11.13
CA ASP A 213 10.90 -7.01 -10.30
C ASP A 213 9.66 -6.22 -10.70
#